data_73dd36cf2491c6e57002bf2accbd4ec2
#
_entry.id   73dd36cf2491c6e57002bf2accbd4ec2
#
_cell.length_a   1.000
_cell.length_b   1.000
_cell.length_c   1.000
_cell.angle_alpha   90.00
_cell.angle_beta   90.00
_cell.angle_gamma   90.00
#
_symmetry.space_group_name_H-M   'P 1'
#
loop_
_entity.id
_entity.type
_entity.pdbx_description
1 polymer ?
#
loop_
_entity_poly.entity_id
_entity_poly.type
_entity_poly.pdbx_seq_one_letter_code
_entity_poly.pdbx_strand_id
1 'polypeptide(L)'
;KFGYFDDAKKEYVITSPRTPLPWINYLGSKDFFSLIPTPGGYSFYKDAKLLRLTRYRYNNVPFDSNGHYYYIKEGDTIWNPGWMPTKTELDSYECHHGMGYSTFRSSKNDLSAELTAFVPVDDSCEINKLTLT
;
A
#
# COMPACT_ATOMS: atom_id res chain seq x y z
N LYS A 1 11.35 -1.33 -16.98
CA LYS A 1 10.47 -0.22 -16.64
C LYS A 1 9.46 -0.71 -15.62
N PHE A 2 9.38 -0.08 -14.45
CA PHE A 2 8.53 -0.55 -13.34
C PHE A 2 7.15 0.10 -13.32
N GLY A 3 6.90 1.12 -14.15
CA GLY A 3 5.63 1.84 -14.18
C GLY A 3 5.59 2.95 -15.23
N TYR A 4 4.49 3.70 -15.22
CA TYR A 4 4.21 4.80 -16.13
C TYR A 4 3.27 5.83 -15.50
N PHE A 5 3.23 7.05 -16.05
CA PHE A 5 2.23 8.06 -15.71
C PHE A 5 0.96 7.85 -16.52
N ASP A 6 -0.18 7.81 -15.84
CA ASP A 6 -1.52 7.90 -16.41
C ASP A 6 -2.00 9.36 -16.26
N ASP A 7 -1.75 10.18 -17.27
CA ASP A 7 -2.05 11.62 -17.24
C ASP A 7 -3.56 11.88 -17.17
N ALA A 8 -4.38 10.99 -17.70
CA ALA A 8 -5.84 11.14 -17.68
C ALA A 8 -6.40 10.99 -16.26
N LYS A 9 -5.85 10.08 -15.48
CA LYS A 9 -6.23 9.84 -14.08
C LYS A 9 -5.35 10.59 -13.08
N LYS A 10 -4.25 11.19 -13.54
CA LYS A 10 -3.22 11.82 -12.70
C LYS A 10 -2.66 10.83 -11.67
N GLU A 11 -2.35 9.64 -12.14
CA GLU A 11 -1.77 8.56 -11.36
C GLU A 11 -0.37 8.20 -11.86
N TYR A 12 0.46 7.71 -10.95
CA TYR A 12 1.61 6.90 -11.31
C TYR A 12 1.28 5.44 -11.09
N VAL A 13 1.30 4.66 -12.15
CA VAL A 13 0.98 3.22 -12.14
C VAL A 13 2.25 2.40 -12.08
N ILE A 14 2.40 1.60 -11.02
CA ILE A 14 3.52 0.69 -10.82
C ILE A 14 3.04 -0.71 -11.18
N THR A 15 3.71 -1.33 -12.15
CA THR A 15 3.30 -2.62 -12.73
C THR A 15 4.10 -3.81 -12.21
N SER A 16 4.99 -3.57 -11.24
CA SER A 16 5.77 -4.63 -10.59
C SER A 16 6.01 -4.29 -9.12
N PRO A 17 5.74 -5.21 -8.20
CA PRO A 17 6.03 -4.98 -6.78
C PRO A 17 7.52 -5.05 -6.45
N ARG A 18 8.36 -5.48 -7.40
CA ARG A 18 9.81 -5.67 -7.22
C ARG A 18 10.60 -4.44 -7.63
N THR A 19 10.17 -3.27 -7.17
CA THR A 19 10.92 -2.03 -7.38
C THR A 19 12.23 -2.06 -6.60
N PRO A 20 13.30 -1.42 -7.07
CA PRO A 20 14.60 -1.40 -6.39
C PRO A 20 14.55 -0.80 -4.98
N LEU A 21 13.67 0.18 -4.80
CA LEU A 21 13.34 0.83 -3.53
C LEU A 21 11.82 0.92 -3.40
N PRO A 22 11.27 0.97 -2.18
CA PRO A 22 9.85 1.25 -2.00
C PRO A 22 9.48 2.61 -2.59
N TRP A 23 8.56 2.63 -3.53
CA TRP A 23 8.00 3.89 -4.04
C TRP A 23 6.76 4.22 -3.21
N ILE A 24 6.72 5.46 -2.73
CA ILE A 24 5.84 5.86 -1.64
C ILE A 24 4.89 6.95 -2.10
N ASN A 25 3.61 6.83 -1.75
CA ASN A 25 2.66 7.93 -1.77
C ASN A 25 2.46 8.49 -0.37
N TYR A 26 2.38 9.82 -0.26
CA TYR A 26 2.12 10.53 0.98
C TYR A 26 0.67 10.95 0.99
N LEU A 27 -0.10 10.45 1.96
CA LEU A 27 -1.49 10.80 2.17
C LEU A 27 -1.61 11.53 3.51
N GLY A 28 -2.37 12.62 3.56
CA GLY A 28 -2.47 13.31 4.81
C GLY A 28 -3.44 14.47 4.85
N SER A 29 -3.83 14.80 6.08
CA SER A 29 -4.53 15.98 6.49
C SER A 29 -3.67 16.80 7.48
N LYS A 30 -4.25 17.72 8.22
CA LYS A 30 -3.53 18.62 9.14
C LYS A 30 -2.70 17.88 10.19
N ASP A 31 -3.28 16.87 10.82
CA ASP A 31 -2.70 16.20 11.99
C ASP A 31 -2.47 14.70 11.77
N PHE A 32 -3.05 14.13 10.72
CA PHE A 32 -2.93 12.71 10.42
C PHE A 32 -2.35 12.51 9.03
N PHE A 33 -1.41 11.60 8.91
CA PHE A 33 -0.83 11.26 7.62
C PHE A 33 -0.39 9.80 7.56
N SER A 34 -0.35 9.30 6.34
CA SER A 34 0.08 7.94 6.03
C SER A 34 1.13 7.94 4.92
N LEU A 35 2.05 7.03 5.03
CA LEU A 35 2.97 6.66 3.97
C LEU A 35 2.49 5.35 3.39
N ILE A 36 2.14 5.35 2.12
CA ILE A 36 1.71 4.13 1.42
C ILE A 36 2.81 3.72 0.44
N PRO A 37 3.75 2.87 0.87
CA PRO A 37 4.72 2.25 -0.02
C PRO A 37 4.08 1.09 -0.78
N THR A 38 4.76 0.61 -1.80
CA THR A 38 4.36 -0.63 -2.50
C THR A 38 4.20 -1.83 -1.56
N PRO A 39 4.99 -2.01 -0.48
CA PRO A 39 4.68 -2.97 0.57
C PRO A 39 4.10 -2.28 1.82
N GLY A 40 2.83 -2.54 2.13
CA GLY A 40 2.19 -2.12 3.38
C GLY A 40 1.99 -0.60 3.55
N GLY A 41 1.56 -0.18 4.72
CA GLY A 41 1.29 1.21 5.03
C GLY A 41 1.72 1.59 6.45
N TYR A 42 2.02 2.88 6.64
CA TYR A 42 2.42 3.45 7.93
C TYR A 42 1.59 4.67 8.23
N SER A 43 1.02 4.74 9.42
CA SER A 43 0.17 5.86 9.84
C SER A 43 0.74 6.57 11.07
N PHE A 44 0.58 7.88 11.09
CA PHE A 44 1.13 8.77 12.10
C PHE A 44 0.09 9.83 12.50
N TYR A 45 0.16 10.27 13.76
CA TYR A 45 -0.64 11.37 14.26
C TYR A 45 0.28 12.48 14.76
N LYS A 46 0.20 13.68 14.19
CA LYS A 46 0.99 14.88 14.48
C LYS A 46 2.51 14.73 14.34
N ASP A 47 3.11 13.71 14.92
CA ASP A 47 4.56 13.56 15.01
C ASP A 47 4.97 12.14 14.61
N ALA A 48 5.67 12.01 13.50
CA ALA A 48 6.17 10.73 13.00
C ALA A 48 7.20 10.07 13.92
N LYS A 49 7.85 10.82 14.80
CA LYS A 49 8.84 10.29 15.71
C LYS A 49 8.21 9.70 16.98
N LEU A 50 7.24 10.37 17.56
CA LEU A 50 6.68 10.05 18.86
C LEU A 50 5.29 9.41 18.78
N LEU A 51 4.47 9.80 17.81
CA LEU A 51 3.06 9.42 17.71
C LEU A 51 2.79 8.50 16.51
N ARG A 52 3.62 7.49 16.35
CA ARG A 52 3.43 6.46 15.35
C ARG A 52 2.30 5.52 15.74
N LEU A 53 1.33 5.35 14.88
CA LEU A 53 0.25 4.38 15.05
C LEU A 53 0.67 2.99 14.60
N THR A 54 1.46 2.91 13.53
CA THR A 54 2.07 1.67 13.09
C THR A 54 3.58 1.73 13.23
N ARG A 55 4.20 0.58 13.46
CA ARG A 55 5.64 0.50 13.63
C ARG A 55 6.36 0.89 12.34
N TYR A 56 7.32 1.80 12.45
CA TYR A 56 8.20 2.22 11.36
C TYR A 56 9.65 2.25 11.84
N ARG A 57 10.57 1.73 11.04
CA ARG A 57 12.01 1.77 11.30
C ARG A 57 12.74 2.45 10.14
N TYR A 58 13.52 3.48 10.44
CA TYR A 58 14.28 4.26 9.46
C TYR A 58 15.36 3.44 8.75
N ASN A 59 16.00 2.53 9.47
CA ASN A 59 17.02 1.65 8.93
C ASN A 59 16.39 0.39 8.36
N ASN A 60 15.47 0.56 7.46
CA ASN A 60 14.72 -0.55 6.90
C ASN A 60 15.66 -1.49 6.13
N VAL A 61 16.37 -2.32 6.88
CA VAL A 61 16.95 -3.51 6.31
C VAL A 61 15.78 -4.35 5.82
N PRO A 62 15.80 -4.87 4.60
CA PRO A 62 14.64 -5.51 3.94
C PRO A 62 14.02 -6.71 4.67
N PHE A 63 14.47 -7.04 5.85
CA PHE A 63 14.03 -8.19 6.63
C PHE A 63 12.86 -7.91 7.58
N ASP A 64 12.57 -6.64 7.90
CA ASP A 64 11.52 -6.28 8.85
C ASP A 64 10.45 -5.47 8.15
N SER A 65 9.46 -6.17 7.61
CA SER A 65 8.30 -5.56 6.97
C SER A 65 7.37 -4.99 8.04
N ASN A 66 7.54 -3.72 8.34
CA ASN A 66 6.69 -3.00 9.28
C ASN A 66 5.45 -2.45 8.58
N GLY A 67 4.47 -1.99 9.38
CA GLY A 67 3.24 -1.42 8.87
C GLY A 67 2.03 -2.32 9.11
N HIS A 68 0.97 -2.11 8.35
CA HIS A 68 -0.23 -2.95 8.38
C HIS A 68 -0.43 -3.63 7.03
N TYR A 69 -1.02 -4.85 7.05
CA TYR A 69 -1.17 -5.71 5.90
C TYR A 69 -2.52 -6.42 5.89
N TYR A 70 -2.98 -6.77 4.70
CA TYR A 70 -4.20 -7.54 4.47
C TYR A 70 -3.83 -8.90 3.89
N TYR A 71 -3.96 -9.94 4.68
CA TYR A 71 -3.68 -11.30 4.24
C TYR A 71 -4.95 -11.95 3.71
N ILE A 72 -4.87 -12.45 2.50
CA ILE A 72 -5.93 -13.23 1.87
C ILE A 72 -5.47 -14.69 1.89
N LYS A 73 -6.33 -15.56 2.47
CA LYS A 73 -6.07 -17.00 2.53
C LYS A 73 -7.08 -17.75 1.68
N GLU A 74 -6.57 -18.51 0.73
CA GLU A 74 -7.33 -19.35 -0.17
C GLU A 74 -6.73 -20.77 -0.14
N GLY A 75 -7.41 -21.69 0.54
CA GLY A 75 -6.84 -23.00 0.84
C GLY A 75 -5.52 -22.89 1.60
N ASP A 76 -4.44 -23.42 1.01
CA ASP A 76 -3.09 -23.34 1.59
C ASP A 76 -2.29 -22.12 1.07
N THR A 77 -2.85 -21.36 0.13
CA THR A 77 -2.22 -20.17 -0.42
C THR A 77 -2.54 -18.95 0.45
N ILE A 78 -1.51 -18.22 0.86
CA ILE A 78 -1.64 -16.94 1.55
C ILE A 78 -0.94 -15.88 0.71
N TRP A 79 -1.65 -14.80 0.42
CA TRP A 79 -1.11 -13.69 -0.35
C TRP A 79 -1.60 -12.33 0.17
N ASN A 80 -1.02 -11.25 -0.36
CA ASN A 80 -1.33 -9.89 0.02
C ASN A 80 -1.46 -9.04 -1.25
N PRO A 81 -2.46 -8.15 -1.38
CA PRO A 81 -2.61 -7.29 -2.55
C PRO A 81 -1.39 -6.44 -2.89
N GLY A 82 -0.61 -6.06 -1.88
CA GLY A 82 0.66 -5.33 -2.05
C GLY A 82 1.88 -6.22 -2.29
N TRP A 83 1.71 -7.55 -2.39
CA TRP A 83 2.75 -8.56 -2.53
C TRP A 83 3.57 -8.82 -1.25
N MET A 84 4.11 -7.80 -0.61
CA MET A 84 4.80 -7.94 0.68
C MET A 84 3.79 -8.09 1.83
N PRO A 85 4.11 -8.79 2.92
CA PRO A 85 5.36 -9.51 3.20
C PRO A 85 5.37 -10.95 2.72
N THR A 86 4.24 -11.48 2.21
CA THR A 86 4.11 -12.88 1.81
C THR A 86 5.04 -13.26 0.66
N LYS A 87 5.29 -12.33 -0.25
CA LYS A 87 6.04 -12.52 -1.49
C LYS A 87 5.49 -13.66 -2.38
N THR A 88 4.24 -14.02 -2.14
CA THR A 88 3.53 -14.97 -2.99
C THR A 88 3.42 -14.41 -4.39
N GLU A 89 3.77 -15.18 -5.40
CA GLU A 89 3.69 -14.76 -6.80
C GLU A 89 2.23 -14.47 -7.16
N LEU A 90 1.99 -13.27 -7.66
CA LEU A 90 0.67 -12.79 -8.08
C LEU A 90 0.50 -13.01 -9.58
N ASP A 91 -0.71 -13.29 -10.02
CA ASP A 91 -1.02 -13.47 -11.44
C ASP A 91 -1.16 -12.11 -12.16
N SER A 92 -1.61 -11.08 -11.41
CA SER A 92 -1.55 -9.69 -11.85
C SER A 92 -1.20 -8.77 -10.68
N TYR A 93 -0.58 -7.63 -10.99
CA TYR A 93 -0.26 -6.60 -9.99
C TYR A 93 -0.20 -5.23 -10.63
N GLU A 94 -0.91 -4.29 -10.04
CA GLU A 94 -0.76 -2.86 -10.28
C GLU A 94 -0.89 -2.10 -8.95
N CYS A 95 -0.07 -1.07 -8.78
CA CYS A 95 -0.22 -0.10 -7.69
C CYS A 95 -0.39 1.28 -8.32
N HIS A 96 -1.50 1.93 -8.03
CA HIS A 96 -1.87 3.25 -8.52
C HIS A 96 -1.67 4.28 -7.41
N HIS A 97 -0.70 5.14 -7.55
CA HIS A 97 -0.49 6.28 -6.67
C HIS A 97 -1.14 7.53 -7.29
N GLY A 98 -2.30 7.90 -6.74
CA GLY A 98 -3.06 9.08 -7.12
C GLY A 98 -2.87 10.26 -6.16
N MET A 99 -3.53 11.36 -6.47
CA MET A 99 -3.52 12.57 -5.66
C MET A 99 -4.52 12.43 -4.50
N GLY A 100 -4.07 11.86 -3.38
CA GLY A 100 -4.90 11.68 -2.18
C GLY A 100 -5.38 10.25 -1.93
N TYR A 101 -4.93 9.30 -2.74
CA TYR A 101 -5.20 7.88 -2.54
C TYR A 101 -4.12 6.99 -3.14
N SER A 102 -4.09 5.74 -2.71
CA SER A 102 -3.34 4.68 -3.37
C SER A 102 -4.23 3.46 -3.52
N THR A 103 -4.19 2.82 -4.68
CA THR A 103 -4.98 1.61 -4.97
C THR A 103 -4.07 0.48 -5.44
N PHE A 104 -4.13 -0.65 -4.75
CA PHE A 104 -3.49 -1.89 -5.19
C PHE A 104 -4.53 -2.76 -5.87
N ARG A 105 -4.24 -3.20 -7.09
CA ARG A 105 -5.03 -4.16 -7.85
C ARG A 105 -4.19 -5.37 -8.13
N SER A 106 -4.63 -6.51 -7.67
CA SER A 106 -3.89 -7.74 -7.83
C SER A 106 -4.80 -8.95 -7.89
N SER A 107 -4.32 -10.01 -8.47
CA SER A 107 -5.06 -11.28 -8.51
C SER A 107 -4.15 -12.45 -8.19
N LYS A 108 -4.76 -13.50 -7.63
CA LYS A 108 -4.16 -14.79 -7.44
C LYS A 108 -5.21 -15.87 -7.62
N ASN A 109 -4.94 -16.89 -8.46
CA ASN A 109 -5.89 -17.89 -8.88
C ASN A 109 -7.15 -17.22 -9.47
N ASP A 110 -8.33 -17.56 -8.97
CA ASP A 110 -9.60 -17.00 -9.43
C ASP A 110 -10.07 -15.77 -8.62
N LEU A 111 -9.25 -15.29 -7.67
CA LEU A 111 -9.61 -14.20 -6.78
C LEU A 111 -8.86 -12.91 -7.15
N SER A 112 -9.63 -11.85 -7.33
CA SER A 112 -9.11 -10.49 -7.53
C SER A 112 -9.31 -9.64 -6.29
N ALA A 113 -8.35 -8.79 -5.97
CA ALA A 113 -8.40 -7.85 -4.85
C ALA A 113 -8.13 -6.43 -5.34
N GLU A 114 -8.96 -5.49 -4.89
CA GLU A 114 -8.71 -4.06 -4.99
C GLU A 114 -8.68 -3.47 -3.59
N LEU A 115 -7.53 -2.95 -3.19
CA LEU A 115 -7.31 -2.28 -1.90
C LEU A 115 -7.03 -0.80 -2.14
N THR A 116 -7.94 0.07 -1.73
CA THR A 116 -7.77 1.53 -1.80
C THR A 116 -7.57 2.11 -0.42
N ALA A 117 -6.48 2.87 -0.24
CA ALA A 117 -6.14 3.59 0.98
C ALA A 117 -6.23 5.10 0.74
N PHE A 118 -6.84 5.84 1.67
CA PHE A 118 -6.87 7.30 1.67
C PHE A 118 -7.02 7.87 3.08
N VAL A 119 -6.65 9.14 3.24
CA VAL A 119 -6.83 9.91 4.48
C VAL A 119 -7.86 11.00 4.21
N PRO A 120 -9.01 11.02 4.91
CA PRO A 120 -10.00 12.09 4.79
C PRO A 120 -9.43 13.45 5.22
N VAL A 121 -9.92 14.54 4.62
CA VAL A 121 -9.39 15.89 4.87
C VAL A 121 -9.67 16.36 6.30
N ASP A 122 -10.84 16.02 6.84
CA ASP A 122 -11.33 16.54 8.12
C ASP A 122 -11.23 15.54 9.28
N ASP A 123 -10.80 14.32 9.02
CA ASP A 123 -10.71 13.26 10.03
C ASP A 123 -9.28 12.77 10.22
N SER A 124 -8.96 12.40 11.47
CA SER A 124 -7.66 11.84 11.86
C SER A 124 -7.68 10.31 11.75
N CYS A 125 -7.85 9.79 10.55
CA CYS A 125 -7.86 8.35 10.28
C CYS A 125 -7.35 8.02 8.88
N GLU A 126 -6.93 6.79 8.68
CA GLU A 126 -6.74 6.19 7.37
C GLU A 126 -7.89 5.22 7.10
N ILE A 127 -8.48 5.33 5.93
CA ILE A 127 -9.53 4.41 5.47
C ILE A 127 -8.92 3.48 4.43
N ASN A 128 -9.12 2.19 4.66
CA ASN A 128 -8.70 1.13 3.75
C ASN A 128 -9.94 0.34 3.29
N LYS A 129 -10.26 0.46 2.00
CA LYS A 129 -11.36 -0.28 1.37
C LYS A 129 -10.79 -1.46 0.60
N LEU A 130 -11.09 -2.67 1.06
CA LEU A 130 -10.75 -3.90 0.36
C LEU A 130 -12.01 -4.47 -0.32
N THR A 131 -11.92 -4.70 -1.61
CA THR A 131 -12.93 -5.39 -2.41
C THR A 131 -12.33 -6.68 -2.95
N LEU A 132 -13.03 -7.79 -2.78
CA LEU A 132 -12.68 -9.10 -3.34
C LEU A 132 -13.74 -9.53 -4.34
N THR A 133 -13.30 -10.09 -5.47
CA THR A 133 -14.17 -10.53 -6.56
C THR A 133 -13.69 -11.87 -7.10
#